data_701ba161ca7030d07a41798efb6446c4
#
_entry.id   701ba161ca7030d07a41798efb6446c4
#
_cell.length_a   1.000
_cell.length_b   1.000
_cell.length_c   1.000
_cell.angle_alpha   90.00
_cell.angle_beta   90.00
_cell.angle_gamma   90.00
#
_symmetry.space_group_name_H-M   'P 1'
#
loop_
_entity.id
_entity.type
_entity.pdbx_description
1 polymer ?
#
loop_
_entity_poly.entity_id
_entity_poly.type
_entity_poly.pdbx_seq_one_letter_code
_entity_poly.pdbx_strand_id
1 'polypeptide(L)'
;NIFVFIFNILGSNLRHSHVGIRYWKWVEYIFISPGQHQLHHSIAREHHDKNFGAALAIWDWLFGSLHHSVEFETLHLGLEKNQKNANHSLVNLYVYPIIEIKNYLLNKTKKIRFNLKRNQLKETINEKHFI
;
A
#
# COMPACT_ATOMS: atom_id res chain seq x y z
N ASN A 1 -24.22 -14.32 -11.21
CA ASN A 1 -25.40 -13.55 -10.83
C ASN A 1 -25.30 -12.15 -11.41
N ILE A 2 -26.26 -11.77 -12.30
CA ILE A 2 -26.22 -10.51 -13.08
C ILE A 2 -26.20 -9.26 -12.18
N PHE A 3 -26.88 -9.30 -11.04
CA PHE A 3 -26.90 -8.18 -10.08
C PHE A 3 -25.51 -7.89 -9.52
N VAL A 4 -24.76 -8.92 -9.15
CA VAL A 4 -23.37 -8.76 -8.65
C VAL A 4 -22.48 -8.19 -9.75
N PHE A 5 -22.65 -8.65 -10.98
CA PHE A 5 -21.91 -8.15 -12.13
C PHE A 5 -22.19 -6.66 -12.40
N ILE A 6 -23.48 -6.26 -12.46
CA ILE A 6 -23.88 -4.86 -12.65
C ILE A 6 -23.37 -3.99 -11.50
N PHE A 7 -23.54 -4.44 -10.25
CA PHE A 7 -23.04 -3.74 -9.07
C PHE A 7 -21.53 -3.49 -9.13
N ASN A 8 -20.75 -4.51 -9.51
CA ASN A 8 -19.31 -4.37 -9.63
C ASN A 8 -18.91 -3.42 -10.75
N ILE A 9 -19.54 -3.50 -11.94
CA ILE A 9 -19.24 -2.59 -13.06
C ILE A 9 -19.58 -1.14 -12.70
N LEU A 10 -20.80 -0.88 -12.23
CA LEU A 10 -21.22 0.48 -11.88
C LEU A 10 -20.39 1.03 -10.73
N GLY A 11 -20.16 0.24 -9.70
CA GLY A 11 -19.33 0.62 -8.57
C GLY A 11 -17.87 0.87 -8.95
N SER A 12 -17.29 0.06 -9.85
CA SER A 12 -15.95 0.25 -10.36
C SER A 12 -15.85 1.55 -11.16
N ASN A 13 -16.77 1.79 -12.11
CA ASN A 13 -16.76 3.02 -12.90
C ASN A 13 -16.90 4.27 -12.02
N LEU A 14 -17.75 4.23 -10.99
CA LEU A 14 -17.92 5.33 -10.06
C LEU A 14 -16.63 5.60 -9.26
N ARG A 15 -15.99 4.57 -8.72
CA ARG A 15 -14.75 4.70 -7.94
C ARG A 15 -13.57 5.20 -8.77
N HIS A 16 -13.49 4.81 -10.03
CA HIS A 16 -12.44 5.26 -10.95
C HIS A 16 -12.81 6.52 -11.74
N SER A 17 -13.98 7.12 -11.48
CA SER A 17 -14.36 8.40 -12.07
C SER A 17 -13.51 9.53 -11.46
N HIS A 18 -13.38 10.64 -12.21
CA HIS A 18 -12.72 11.85 -11.71
C HIS A 18 -13.60 12.66 -10.74
N VAL A 19 -14.75 12.11 -10.35
CA VAL A 19 -15.68 12.80 -9.45
C VAL A 19 -15.25 12.56 -8.01
N GLY A 20 -14.92 13.63 -7.28
CA GLY A 20 -14.48 13.60 -5.89
C GLY A 20 -15.65 13.38 -4.92
N ILE A 21 -16.44 12.31 -5.11
CA ILE A 21 -17.55 11.97 -4.21
C ILE A 21 -16.96 11.39 -2.93
N ARG A 22 -17.34 12.00 -1.80
CA ARG A 22 -16.99 11.54 -0.46
C ARG A 22 -18.25 11.19 0.30
N TYR A 23 -18.14 10.18 1.13
CA TYR A 23 -19.20 9.82 2.05
C TYR A 23 -19.00 10.51 3.40
N TRP A 24 -20.00 10.50 4.26
CA TRP A 24 -19.82 10.91 5.65
C TRP A 24 -18.80 10.00 6.33
N LYS A 25 -17.99 10.54 7.23
CA LYS A 25 -16.89 9.81 7.88
C LYS A 25 -17.31 8.45 8.45
N TRP A 26 -18.49 8.36 9.08
CA TRP A 26 -18.99 7.11 9.62
C TRP A 26 -19.36 6.07 8.55
N VAL A 27 -19.77 6.52 7.36
CA VAL A 27 -20.03 5.63 6.19
C VAL A 27 -18.71 5.10 5.61
N GLU A 28 -17.66 5.94 5.61
CA GLU A 28 -16.33 5.58 5.11
C GLU A 28 -15.60 4.53 5.96
N TYR A 29 -16.09 4.21 7.15
CA TYR A 29 -15.63 3.03 7.91
C TYR A 29 -16.17 1.71 7.36
N ILE A 30 -17.30 1.75 6.67
CA ILE A 30 -18.00 0.54 6.17
C ILE A 30 -17.85 0.40 4.66
N PHE A 31 -18.11 1.48 3.93
CA PHE A 31 -18.09 1.51 2.47
C PHE A 31 -17.02 2.46 1.97
N ILE A 32 -16.27 1.99 0.96
CA ILE A 32 -15.25 2.81 0.35
C ILE A 32 -15.89 3.87 -0.55
N SER A 33 -15.61 5.13 -0.29
CA SER A 33 -16.03 6.23 -1.17
C SER A 33 -15.13 6.35 -2.39
N PRO A 34 -15.60 6.94 -3.50
CA PRO A 34 -14.75 7.28 -4.64
C PRO A 34 -13.51 8.09 -4.23
N GLY A 35 -13.65 9.05 -3.32
CA GLY A 35 -12.53 9.83 -2.80
C GLY A 35 -11.49 8.97 -2.06
N GLN A 36 -11.91 8.03 -1.22
CA GLN A 36 -11.00 7.08 -0.57
C GLN A 36 -10.28 6.18 -1.59
N HIS A 37 -10.99 5.73 -2.62
CA HIS A 37 -10.38 4.90 -3.65
C HIS A 37 -9.40 5.68 -4.53
N GLN A 38 -9.66 6.97 -4.79
CA GLN A 38 -8.70 7.83 -5.47
C GLN A 38 -7.40 8.02 -4.68
N LEU A 39 -7.47 8.09 -3.33
CA LEU A 39 -6.28 8.10 -2.47
C LEU A 39 -5.41 6.84 -2.67
N HIS A 40 -6.05 5.67 -2.83
CA HIS A 40 -5.34 4.43 -3.14
C HIS A 40 -4.53 4.50 -4.45
N HIS A 41 -4.98 5.26 -5.42
CA HIS A 41 -4.28 5.48 -6.70
C HIS A 41 -3.31 6.67 -6.68
N SER A 42 -3.14 7.34 -5.55
CA SER A 42 -2.23 8.47 -5.40
C SER A 42 -0.77 8.03 -5.35
N ILE A 43 0.11 8.82 -5.95
CA ILE A 43 1.57 8.63 -5.88
C ILE A 43 2.19 9.24 -4.61
N ALA A 44 1.41 9.92 -3.78
CA ALA A 44 1.90 10.49 -2.52
C ALA A 44 2.23 9.37 -1.53
N ARG A 45 3.37 9.47 -0.85
CA ARG A 45 3.86 8.41 0.06
C ARG A 45 2.96 8.15 1.25
N GLU A 46 2.29 9.17 1.74
CA GLU A 46 1.31 9.10 2.82
C GLU A 46 0.07 8.27 2.47
N HIS A 47 -0.21 8.11 1.17
CA HIS A 47 -1.33 7.33 0.65
C HIS A 47 -0.95 5.89 0.28
N HIS A 48 0.35 5.55 0.34
CA HIS A 48 0.79 4.20 0.06
C HIS A 48 0.23 3.23 1.11
N ASP A 49 -0.14 2.04 0.64
CA ASP A 49 -0.70 0.96 1.47
C ASP A 49 -1.98 1.35 2.23
N LYS A 50 -2.81 2.21 1.61
CA LYS A 50 -4.11 2.64 2.13
C LYS A 50 -5.26 2.20 1.23
N ASN A 51 -6.43 2.01 1.85
CA ASN A 51 -7.72 1.83 1.20
C ASN A 51 -7.74 0.72 0.13
N PHE A 52 -7.33 -0.49 0.48
CA PHE A 52 -7.31 -1.66 -0.43
C PHE A 52 -8.71 -2.17 -0.79
N GLY A 53 -9.72 -1.82 -0.01
CA GLY A 53 -11.09 -2.27 -0.21
C GLY A 53 -11.66 -1.86 -1.58
N ALA A 54 -12.28 -2.79 -2.29
CA ALA A 54 -12.95 -2.49 -3.54
C ALA A 54 -14.37 -1.91 -3.34
N ALA A 55 -15.11 -2.36 -2.32
CA ALA A 55 -16.45 -1.88 -2.00
C ALA A 55 -16.64 -1.64 -0.50
N LEU A 56 -16.00 -2.47 0.34
CA LEU A 56 -16.09 -2.42 1.78
C LEU A 56 -14.76 -1.91 2.35
N ALA A 57 -14.83 -0.79 3.08
CA ALA A 57 -13.71 -0.20 3.82
C ALA A 57 -13.49 -0.84 5.20
N ILE A 58 -14.44 -1.67 5.65
CA ILE A 58 -14.37 -2.31 6.98
C ILE A 58 -13.09 -3.13 7.18
N TRP A 59 -12.55 -3.73 6.12
CA TRP A 59 -11.29 -4.47 6.17
C TRP A 59 -10.11 -3.54 6.36
N ASP A 60 -10.10 -2.38 5.68
CA ASP A 60 -9.09 -1.36 5.86
C ASP A 60 -9.09 -0.80 7.28
N TRP A 61 -10.28 -0.58 7.84
CA TRP A 61 -10.42 -0.18 9.22
C TRP A 61 -9.88 -1.24 10.18
N LEU A 62 -10.25 -2.50 9.99
CA LEU A 62 -9.84 -3.61 10.86
C LEU A 62 -8.33 -3.85 10.83
N PHE A 63 -7.71 -3.73 9.66
CA PHE A 63 -6.27 -3.95 9.46
C PHE A 63 -5.41 -2.68 9.54
N GLY A 64 -6.01 -1.51 9.81
CA GLY A 64 -5.29 -0.25 10.01
C GLY A 64 -4.80 0.42 8.73
N SER A 65 -5.32 0.02 7.56
CA SER A 65 -5.04 0.66 6.27
C SER A 65 -6.06 1.74 5.88
N LEU A 66 -7.11 1.95 6.70
CA LEU A 66 -8.12 2.96 6.42
C LEU A 66 -7.53 4.36 6.42
N HIS A 67 -7.78 5.11 5.36
CA HIS A 67 -7.52 6.54 5.25
C HIS A 67 -8.77 7.25 4.74
N HIS A 68 -9.26 8.25 5.50
CA HIS A 68 -10.43 9.01 5.08
C HIS A 68 -10.10 9.96 3.93
N SER A 69 -11.09 10.18 3.07
CA SER A 69 -10.97 11.18 2.01
C SER A 69 -10.85 12.59 2.61
N VAL A 70 -9.89 13.37 2.11
CA VAL A 70 -9.62 14.74 2.56
C VAL A 70 -10.23 15.74 1.58
N GLU A 71 -10.71 16.87 2.09
CA GLU A 71 -11.28 17.94 1.29
C GLU A 71 -10.16 18.75 0.63
N PHE A 72 -10.33 19.05 -0.67
CA PHE A 72 -9.40 19.88 -1.44
C PHE A 72 -7.97 19.37 -1.63
N GLU A 73 -7.75 18.07 -1.52
CA GLU A 73 -6.46 17.51 -1.84
C GLU A 73 -6.30 17.34 -3.35
N THR A 74 -5.30 17.98 -3.93
CA THR A 74 -4.92 17.75 -5.33
C THR A 74 -4.17 16.44 -5.44
N LEU A 75 -4.89 15.39 -5.79
CA LEU A 75 -4.29 14.07 -5.94
C LEU A 75 -3.52 13.95 -7.25
N HIS A 76 -2.25 13.61 -7.15
CA HIS A 76 -1.46 13.17 -8.27
C HIS A 76 -1.61 11.65 -8.41
N LEU A 77 -2.38 11.23 -9.41
CA LEU A 77 -2.67 9.81 -9.65
C LEU A 77 -1.62 9.19 -10.58
N GLY A 78 -1.30 7.92 -10.36
CA GLY A 78 -0.41 7.18 -11.24
C GLY A 78 0.48 6.18 -10.53
N LEU A 79 1.57 5.81 -11.22
CA LEU A 79 2.61 4.92 -10.69
C LEU A 79 3.87 5.71 -10.38
N GLU A 80 4.60 5.31 -9.36
CA GLU A 80 5.89 5.90 -9.02
C GLU A 80 6.87 5.82 -10.22
N LYS A 81 7.74 6.82 -10.39
CA LYS A 81 8.66 6.94 -11.55
C LYS A 81 9.46 5.66 -11.82
N ASN A 82 9.83 4.92 -10.78
CA ASN A 82 10.59 3.69 -10.92
C ASN A 82 9.81 2.56 -11.59
N GLN A 83 8.47 2.57 -11.49
CA GLN A 83 7.61 1.59 -12.15
C GLN A 83 7.31 1.94 -13.60
N LYS A 84 7.42 3.23 -13.98
CA LYS A 84 7.21 3.67 -15.38
C LYS A 84 8.26 3.13 -16.36
N ASN A 85 9.45 2.79 -15.88
CA ASN A 85 10.55 2.25 -16.68
C ASN A 85 10.63 0.71 -16.62
N ALA A 86 9.65 0.04 -15.99
CA ALA A 86 9.60 -1.41 -16.00
C ALA A 86 9.43 -1.91 -17.44
N ASN A 87 10.36 -2.74 -17.87
CA ASN A 87 10.28 -3.38 -19.18
C ASN A 87 9.07 -4.32 -19.19
N HIS A 88 8.00 -3.92 -19.87
CA HIS A 88 6.71 -4.61 -19.91
C HIS A 88 6.71 -5.88 -20.80
N SER A 89 7.83 -6.59 -20.88
CA SER A 89 7.85 -7.92 -21.44
C SER A 89 6.94 -8.85 -20.61
N LEU A 90 6.16 -9.72 -21.26
CA LEU A 90 5.32 -10.71 -20.58
C LEU A 90 6.14 -11.56 -19.59
N VAL A 91 7.36 -11.93 -19.95
CA VAL A 91 8.27 -12.68 -19.06
C VAL A 91 8.57 -11.86 -17.78
N ASN A 92 8.86 -10.58 -17.94
CA ASN A 92 9.18 -9.71 -16.80
C ASN A 92 7.98 -9.50 -15.86
N LEU A 93 6.73 -9.50 -16.36
CA LEU A 93 5.54 -9.40 -15.51
C LEU A 93 5.45 -10.57 -14.50
N TYR A 94 5.91 -11.75 -14.88
CA TYR A 94 5.88 -12.92 -13.99
C TYR A 94 7.16 -13.10 -13.19
N VAL A 95 8.31 -12.78 -13.77
CA VAL A 95 9.63 -13.02 -13.15
C VAL A 95 10.02 -11.90 -12.19
N TYR A 96 9.67 -10.64 -12.51
CA TYR A 96 10.06 -9.49 -11.72
C TYR A 96 9.56 -9.55 -10.26
N PRO A 97 8.29 -9.89 -9.96
CA PRO A 97 7.81 -10.02 -8.58
C PRO A 97 8.58 -11.07 -7.78
N ILE A 98 8.99 -12.16 -8.40
CA ILE A 98 9.77 -13.23 -7.75
C ILE A 98 11.17 -12.73 -7.39
N ILE A 99 11.80 -11.99 -8.30
CA ILE A 99 13.11 -11.38 -8.07
C ILE A 99 13.03 -10.36 -6.92
N GLU A 100 11.99 -9.53 -6.90
CA GLU A 100 11.76 -8.54 -5.84
C GLU A 100 11.57 -9.20 -4.47
N ILE A 101 10.75 -10.23 -4.38
CA ILE A 101 10.57 -11.01 -3.14
C ILE A 101 11.91 -11.59 -2.67
N LYS A 102 12.69 -12.19 -3.58
CA LYS A 102 14.02 -12.73 -3.26
C LYS A 102 14.95 -11.64 -2.74
N ASN A 103 15.01 -10.49 -3.40
CA ASN A 103 15.84 -9.35 -2.99
C ASN A 103 15.40 -8.79 -1.64
N TYR A 104 14.09 -8.67 -1.41
CA TYR A 104 13.54 -8.25 -0.13
C TYR A 104 13.96 -9.19 1.01
N LEU A 105 13.82 -10.50 0.82
CA LEU A 105 14.19 -11.50 1.82
C LEU A 105 15.71 -11.48 2.09
N LEU A 106 16.54 -11.36 1.06
CA LEU A 106 17.99 -11.25 1.21
C LEU A 106 18.40 -10.00 1.97
N ASN A 107 17.77 -8.87 1.70
CA ASN A 107 18.06 -7.61 2.40
C ASN A 107 17.58 -7.66 3.85
N LYS A 108 16.44 -8.27 4.12
CA LYS A 108 15.92 -8.48 5.48
C LYS A 108 16.87 -9.35 6.30
N THR A 109 17.36 -10.46 5.74
CA THR A 109 18.33 -11.35 6.42
C THR A 109 19.68 -10.65 6.67
N LYS A 110 20.18 -9.86 5.72
CA LYS A 110 21.39 -9.04 5.91
C LYS A 110 21.22 -8.03 7.06
N LYS A 111 20.08 -7.35 7.12
CA LYS A 111 19.77 -6.38 8.19
C LYS A 111 19.69 -7.04 9.56
N ILE A 112 19.08 -8.23 9.65
CA ILE A 112 19.00 -9.00 10.89
C ILE A 112 20.42 -9.40 11.34
N ARG A 113 21.24 -9.97 10.46
CA ARG A 113 22.63 -10.36 10.75
C ARG A 113 23.47 -9.16 11.21
N PHE A 114 23.33 -8.02 10.55
CA PHE A 114 24.03 -6.80 10.94
C PHE A 114 23.63 -6.34 12.34
N ASN A 115 22.34 -6.35 12.67
CA ASN A 115 21.87 -5.95 13.99
C ASN A 115 22.34 -6.92 15.09
N LEU A 116 22.32 -8.22 14.83
CA LEU A 116 22.83 -9.24 15.78
C LEU A 116 24.31 -9.02 16.05
N LYS A 117 25.13 -8.83 15.01
CA LYS A 117 26.57 -8.59 15.15
C LYS A 117 26.85 -7.29 15.92
N ARG A 118 26.05 -6.25 15.68
CA ARG A 118 26.17 -4.97 16.41
C ARG A 118 25.83 -5.12 17.90
N ASN A 119 24.82 -5.93 18.23
CA ASN A 119 24.44 -6.16 19.62
C ASN A 119 25.51 -6.98 20.35
N GLN A 120 26.04 -8.04 19.75
CA GLN A 120 27.15 -8.82 20.31
C GLN A 120 28.37 -7.94 20.56
N LEU A 121 28.71 -7.03 19.65
CA LEU A 121 29.82 -6.11 19.84
C LEU A 121 29.63 -5.18 21.04
N LYS A 122 28.38 -4.70 21.23
CA LYS A 122 28.05 -3.86 22.40
C LYS A 122 28.15 -4.61 23.71
N GLU A 123 27.70 -5.84 23.76
CA GLU A 123 27.82 -6.71 24.94
C GLU A 123 29.30 -6.94 25.30
N THR A 124 30.13 -7.29 24.32
CA THR A 124 31.56 -7.48 24.50
C THR A 124 32.28 -6.22 24.98
N ILE A 125 31.88 -5.03 24.53
CA ILE A 125 32.45 -3.76 24.98
C ILE A 125 32.05 -3.47 26.42
N ASN A 126 30.76 -3.70 26.77
CA ASN A 126 30.30 -3.49 28.13
C ASN A 126 30.98 -4.44 29.13
N GLU A 127 31.15 -5.71 28.78
CA GLU A 127 31.90 -6.65 29.64
C GLU A 127 33.35 -6.23 29.92
N LYS A 128 34.01 -5.62 28.94
CA LYS A 128 35.41 -5.13 29.11
C LYS A 128 35.51 -3.84 29.91
N HIS A 129 34.43 -3.10 30.11
CA HIS A 129 34.41 -1.89 30.94
C HIS A 129 34.12 -2.18 32.42
N PHE A 130 33.76 -3.39 32.78
CA PHE A 130 33.44 -3.82 34.14
C PHE A 130 34.60 -4.60 34.81
N ILE A 131 35.76 -4.70 34.16
CA ILE A 131 37.01 -5.24 34.69
C ILE A 131 38.03 -4.12 34.84
#